data_dca955b312473d387741a333107eef26
#
_entry.id   dca955b312473d387741a333107eef26
#
_cell.length_a   1.000
_cell.length_b   1.000
_cell.length_c   1.000
_cell.angle_alpha   90.00
_cell.angle_beta   90.00
_cell.angle_gamma   90.00
#
_symmetry.space_group_name_H-M   'P 1'
#
loop_
_entity.id
_entity.type
_entity.pdbx_description
1 polymer ?
#
loop_
_entity_poly.entity_id
_entity_poly.type
_entity_poly.pdbx_seq_one_letter_code
_entity_poly.pdbx_strand_id
1 'polypeptide(L)'
;MVDLDIRTPFKEVMQCIIENAYSRIPIYSGSRDNIKGVLYIKDLLPHVNKGDNFRWQSLIRPAYFVPETKMIDDLLRDFQANKIHIAIVVDEFGGTSGLVTMEDIIEERDPISFLWDMERPA
;
A
#
# COMPACT_ATOMS: atom_id res chain seq x y z
N MET A 1 -0.42 -6.22 -8.13
CA MET A 1 -0.67 -5.34 -6.97
C MET A 1 -2.16 -5.02 -6.90
N VAL A 2 -2.76 -5.23 -5.76
CA VAL A 2 -4.16 -4.84 -5.54
C VAL A 2 -4.19 -3.41 -5.01
N ASP A 3 -4.97 -2.57 -5.64
CA ASP A 3 -5.15 -1.17 -5.26
C ASP A 3 -6.60 -0.76 -5.52
N LEU A 4 -6.99 0.38 -4.94
CA LEU A 4 -8.36 0.89 -5.07
C LEU A 4 -8.33 2.38 -5.39
N ASP A 5 -9.29 2.81 -6.21
CA ASP A 5 -9.51 4.23 -6.45
C ASP A 5 -10.18 4.86 -5.23
N ILE A 6 -9.76 6.09 -4.88
CA ILE A 6 -10.26 6.80 -3.71
C ILE A 6 -11.78 7.06 -3.78
N ARG A 7 -12.35 7.00 -4.98
CA ARG A 7 -13.78 7.22 -5.20
C ARG A 7 -14.62 5.96 -5.10
N THR A 8 -13.98 4.80 -4.85
CA THR A 8 -14.69 3.53 -4.72
C THR A 8 -15.70 3.58 -3.57
N PRO A 9 -16.95 3.15 -3.80
CA PRO A 9 -17.92 3.08 -2.70
C PRO A 9 -17.49 2.10 -1.62
N PHE A 10 -17.84 2.39 -0.38
CA PHE A 10 -17.46 1.57 0.77
C PHE A 10 -17.85 0.09 0.60
N LYS A 11 -19.02 -0.17 0.05
CA LYS A 11 -19.48 -1.53 -0.19
C LYS A 11 -18.52 -2.32 -1.07
N GLU A 12 -18.02 -1.70 -2.13
CA GLU A 12 -17.06 -2.33 -3.03
C GLU A 12 -15.69 -2.50 -2.39
N VAL A 13 -15.29 -1.55 -1.53
CA VAL A 13 -14.06 -1.67 -0.76
C VAL A 13 -14.13 -2.91 0.11
N MET A 14 -15.23 -3.09 0.84
CA MET A 14 -15.41 -4.25 1.71
C MET A 14 -15.41 -5.56 0.93
N GLN A 15 -16.03 -5.57 -0.23
CA GLN A 15 -16.06 -6.77 -1.08
C GLN A 15 -14.64 -7.12 -1.56
N CYS A 16 -13.87 -6.13 -1.97
CA CYS A 16 -12.49 -6.33 -2.41
C CYS A 16 -11.65 -6.96 -1.29
N ILE A 17 -11.81 -6.49 -0.07
CA ILE A 17 -11.09 -6.98 1.09
C ILE A 17 -11.46 -8.44 1.38
N ILE A 18 -12.74 -8.75 1.35
CA ILE A 18 -13.23 -10.12 1.61
C ILE A 18 -12.68 -11.09 0.58
N GLU A 19 -12.65 -10.68 -0.68
CA GLU A 19 -12.21 -11.55 -1.77
C GLU A 19 -10.70 -11.79 -1.79
N ASN A 20 -9.92 -10.80 -1.38
CA ASN A 20 -8.46 -10.83 -1.57
C ASN A 20 -7.65 -11.01 -0.29
N ALA A 21 -8.24 -10.80 0.88
CA ALA A 21 -7.60 -11.00 2.19
C ALA A 21 -6.27 -10.24 2.38
N TYR A 22 -6.15 -9.05 1.81
CA TYR A 22 -4.96 -8.22 1.98
C TYR A 22 -5.03 -7.43 3.28
N SER A 23 -3.87 -7.22 3.92
CA SER A 23 -3.78 -6.44 5.16
C SER A 23 -3.72 -4.94 4.90
N ARG A 24 -3.19 -4.54 3.76
CA ARG A 24 -3.00 -3.13 3.39
C ARG A 24 -3.22 -2.98 1.90
N ILE A 25 -3.89 -1.91 1.50
CA ILE A 25 -4.22 -1.66 0.09
C ILE A 25 -3.85 -0.22 -0.26
N PRO A 26 -3.00 0.00 -1.29
CA PRO A 26 -2.72 1.35 -1.78
C PRO A 26 -3.98 1.97 -2.38
N ILE A 27 -4.17 3.26 -2.12
CA ILE A 27 -5.31 4.02 -2.61
C ILE A 27 -4.81 5.08 -3.59
N TYR A 28 -5.36 5.08 -4.79
CA TYR A 28 -4.98 6.03 -5.83
C TYR A 28 -6.16 6.92 -6.21
N SER A 29 -5.88 8.00 -6.92
CA SER A 29 -6.90 8.89 -7.47
C SER A 29 -6.71 8.99 -8.97
N GLY A 30 -7.62 8.38 -9.74
CA GLY A 30 -7.64 8.41 -11.18
C GLY A 30 -6.64 7.47 -11.84
N SER A 31 -5.38 7.51 -11.44
CA SER A 31 -4.31 6.69 -11.99
C SER A 31 -3.49 6.07 -10.87
N ARG A 32 -2.96 4.88 -11.12
CA ARG A 32 -2.08 4.19 -10.16
C ARG A 32 -0.80 4.95 -9.86
N ASP A 33 -0.43 5.89 -10.72
CA ASP A 33 0.73 6.76 -10.47
C ASP A 33 0.42 7.86 -9.47
N ASN A 34 -0.84 8.03 -9.12
CA ASN A 34 -1.28 9.06 -8.18
C ASN A 34 -1.76 8.43 -6.89
N ILE A 35 -0.83 7.88 -6.13
CA ILE A 35 -1.14 7.23 -4.85
C ILE A 35 -1.42 8.30 -3.79
N LYS A 36 -2.58 8.20 -3.13
CA LYS A 36 -3.01 9.13 -2.10
C LYS A 36 -2.68 8.65 -0.69
N GLY A 37 -2.53 7.37 -0.52
CA GLY A 37 -2.23 6.80 0.78
C GLY A 37 -2.45 5.31 0.79
N VAL A 38 -2.54 4.75 1.98
CA VAL A 38 -2.71 3.31 2.18
C VAL A 38 -3.85 3.07 3.16
N LEU A 39 -4.72 2.12 2.80
CA LEU A 39 -5.82 1.71 3.66
C LEU A 39 -5.40 0.43 4.39
N TYR A 40 -5.41 0.48 5.72
CA TYR A 40 -5.13 -0.68 6.56
C TYR A 40 -6.45 -1.36 6.92
N ILE A 41 -6.51 -2.66 6.68
CA ILE A 41 -7.74 -3.43 6.92
C ILE A 41 -8.15 -3.38 8.40
N LYS A 42 -7.18 -3.40 9.30
CA LYS A 42 -7.45 -3.30 10.74
C LYS A 42 -8.20 -2.02 11.11
N ASP A 43 -8.00 -0.95 10.36
CA ASP A 43 -8.71 0.31 10.61
C ASP A 43 -10.16 0.26 10.16
N LEU A 44 -10.47 -0.63 9.22
CA LEU A 44 -11.85 -0.82 8.73
C LEU A 44 -12.69 -1.72 9.62
N LEU A 45 -12.07 -2.65 10.34
CA LEU A 45 -12.80 -3.65 11.11
C LEU A 45 -13.86 -3.08 12.05
N PRO A 46 -13.60 -1.96 12.78
CA PRO A 46 -14.63 -1.38 13.62
C PRO A 46 -15.84 -0.79 12.87
N HIS A 47 -15.71 -0.64 11.54
CA HIS A 47 -16.70 0.05 10.71
C HIS A 47 -17.43 -0.86 9.73
N VAL A 48 -17.24 -2.19 9.82
CA VAL A 48 -17.76 -3.14 8.83
C VAL A 48 -19.29 -3.12 8.73
N ASN A 49 -19.98 -2.71 9.79
CA ASN A 49 -21.44 -2.66 9.81
C ASN A 49 -22.01 -1.33 9.35
N LYS A 50 -21.17 -0.39 8.93
CA LYS A 50 -21.64 0.91 8.47
C LYS A 50 -22.07 0.81 7.00
N GLY A 51 -23.04 1.66 6.63
CA GLY A 51 -23.58 1.67 5.28
C GLY A 51 -22.72 2.45 4.30
N ASP A 52 -23.20 2.57 3.06
CA ASP A 52 -22.48 3.21 1.96
C ASP A 52 -22.18 4.69 2.22
N ASN A 53 -22.83 5.31 3.17
CA ASN A 53 -22.58 6.70 3.53
C ASN A 53 -21.34 6.87 4.40
N PHE A 54 -20.74 5.78 4.85
CA PHE A 54 -19.52 5.86 5.64
C PHE A 54 -18.37 6.39 4.79
N ARG A 55 -17.72 7.42 5.30
CA ARG A 55 -16.59 8.02 4.60
C ARG A 55 -15.30 7.27 4.94
N TRP A 56 -15.08 6.15 4.28
CA TRP A 56 -13.91 5.30 4.52
C TRP A 56 -12.59 6.02 4.20
N GLN A 57 -12.64 7.04 3.33
CA GLN A 57 -11.46 7.83 2.96
C GLN A 57 -10.81 8.51 4.16
N SER A 58 -11.57 8.73 5.24
CA SER A 58 -11.02 9.31 6.45
C SER A 58 -10.04 8.38 7.17
N LEU A 59 -10.03 7.11 6.83
CA LEU A 59 -9.14 6.11 7.41
C LEU A 59 -7.82 5.95 6.65
N ILE A 60 -7.70 6.57 5.48
CA ILE A 60 -6.50 6.44 4.64
C ILE A 60 -5.31 7.05 5.39
N ARG A 61 -4.24 6.25 5.51
CA ARG A 61 -2.99 6.71 6.13
C ARG A 61 -2.06 7.28 5.06
N PRO A 62 -1.19 8.24 5.41
CA PRO A 62 -0.23 8.78 4.45
C PRO A 62 0.66 7.67 3.88
N ALA A 63 0.98 7.77 2.59
CA ALA A 63 1.89 6.86 1.95
C ALA A 63 3.33 7.30 2.19
N TYR A 64 4.23 6.33 2.32
CA TYR A 64 5.66 6.58 2.38
C TYR A 64 6.24 6.26 1.00
N PHE A 65 6.83 7.25 0.33
CA PHE A 65 7.37 7.10 -1.01
C PHE A 65 8.87 6.94 -0.97
N VAL A 66 9.39 5.99 -1.75
CA VAL A 66 10.83 5.79 -1.86
C VAL A 66 11.21 5.63 -3.32
N PRO A 67 12.41 6.10 -3.73
CA PRO A 67 12.88 5.88 -5.08
C PRO A 67 13.32 4.43 -5.28
N GLU A 68 13.38 4.00 -6.54
CA GLU A 68 13.84 2.64 -6.87
C GLU A 68 15.26 2.37 -6.42
N THR A 69 16.05 3.43 -6.24
CA THR A 69 17.46 3.33 -5.81
C THR A 69 17.63 3.19 -4.30
N LYS A 70 16.53 3.24 -3.53
CA LYS A 70 16.60 3.14 -2.07
C LYS A 70 17.24 1.81 -1.66
N MET A 71 18.22 1.87 -0.79
CA MET A 71 18.90 0.66 -0.30
C MET A 71 17.99 -0.07 0.69
N ILE A 72 18.03 -1.38 0.63
CA ILE A 72 17.18 -2.23 1.49
C ILE A 72 17.46 -1.98 2.97
N ASP A 73 18.72 -1.85 3.34
CA ASP A 73 19.11 -1.63 4.74
C ASP A 73 18.55 -0.30 5.25
N ASP A 74 18.60 0.74 4.41
CA ASP A 74 18.07 2.04 4.77
C ASP A 74 16.55 2.01 4.85
N LEU A 75 15.91 1.28 3.95
CA LEU A 75 14.46 1.14 3.95
C LEU A 75 13.98 0.42 5.21
N LEU A 76 14.66 -0.67 5.59
CA LEU A 76 14.31 -1.40 6.81
C LEU A 76 14.47 -0.51 8.04
N ARG A 77 15.53 0.28 8.07
CA ARG A 77 15.77 1.23 9.16
C ARG A 77 14.66 2.27 9.23
N ASP A 78 14.24 2.79 8.07
CA ASP A 78 13.14 3.76 8.00
C ASP A 78 11.83 3.15 8.51
N PHE A 79 11.54 1.91 8.14
CA PHE A 79 10.35 1.21 8.62
C PHE A 79 10.35 1.09 10.15
N GLN A 80 11.49 0.70 10.72
CA GLN A 80 11.61 0.54 12.17
C GLN A 80 11.54 1.87 12.90
N ALA A 81 12.23 2.88 12.39
CA ALA A 81 12.32 4.19 13.03
C ALA A 81 10.97 4.92 13.01
N ASN A 82 10.22 4.80 11.93
CA ASN A 82 8.98 5.55 11.72
C ASN A 82 7.73 4.69 11.90
N LYS A 83 7.88 3.44 12.31
CA LYS A 83 6.76 2.49 12.49
C LYS A 83 5.90 2.37 11.24
N ILE A 84 6.56 2.34 10.09
CA ILE A 84 5.91 2.21 8.78
C ILE A 84 5.97 0.73 8.39
N HIS A 85 4.91 0.25 7.73
CA HIS A 85 4.81 -1.15 7.33
C HIS A 85 4.79 -1.34 5.83
N ILE A 86 4.62 -0.26 5.05
CA ILE A 86 4.51 -0.33 3.60
C ILE A 86 5.10 0.94 3.00
N ALA A 87 5.79 0.79 1.87
CA ALA A 87 6.32 1.90 1.09
C ALA A 87 5.87 1.77 -0.36
N ILE A 88 5.66 2.90 -1.00
CA ILE A 88 5.35 2.97 -2.43
C ILE A 88 6.64 3.31 -3.16
N VAL A 89 7.04 2.47 -4.10
CA VAL A 89 8.27 2.68 -4.87
C VAL A 89 7.93 3.49 -6.12
N VAL A 90 8.65 4.58 -6.33
CA VAL A 90 8.44 5.46 -7.48
C VAL A 90 9.68 5.47 -8.37
N ASP A 91 9.44 5.61 -9.67
CA ASP A 91 10.51 5.72 -10.65
C ASP A 91 10.98 7.19 -10.78
N GLU A 92 11.96 7.41 -11.64
CA GLU A 92 12.54 8.73 -11.85
C GLU A 92 11.56 9.75 -12.45
N PHE A 93 10.45 9.28 -13.01
CA PHE A 93 9.42 10.12 -13.61
C PHE A 93 8.23 10.34 -12.67
N GLY A 94 8.31 9.85 -11.44
CA GLY A 94 7.23 9.98 -10.49
C GLY A 94 6.13 8.94 -10.61
N GLY A 95 6.27 7.98 -11.52
CA GLY A 95 5.30 6.89 -11.65
C GLY A 95 5.49 5.83 -10.59
N THR A 96 4.44 5.10 -10.29
CA THR A 96 4.49 4.02 -9.31
C THR A 96 5.09 2.77 -9.92
N SER A 97 6.25 2.34 -9.41
CA SER A 97 6.90 1.10 -9.83
C SER A 97 6.36 -0.12 -9.09
N GLY A 98 5.94 0.06 -7.85
CA GLY A 98 5.43 -1.03 -7.05
C GLY A 98 5.32 -0.64 -5.59
N LEU A 99 5.19 -1.66 -4.74
CA LEU A 99 5.15 -1.44 -3.30
C LEU A 99 5.99 -2.51 -2.60
N VAL A 100 6.34 -2.21 -1.36
CA VAL A 100 7.09 -3.14 -0.53
C VAL A 100 6.56 -3.06 0.90
N THR A 101 6.40 -4.21 1.54
CA THR A 101 6.00 -4.29 2.94
C THR A 101 7.16 -4.73 3.79
N MET A 102 7.07 -4.46 5.10
CA MET A 102 8.09 -4.90 6.04
C MET A 102 8.22 -6.42 6.04
N GLU A 103 7.10 -7.13 5.89
CA GLU A 103 7.09 -8.59 5.84
C GLU A 103 7.89 -9.10 4.64
N ASP A 104 7.80 -8.45 3.49
CA ASP A 104 8.55 -8.84 2.29
C ASP A 104 10.06 -8.77 2.54
N ILE A 105 10.52 -7.73 3.23
CA ILE A 105 11.93 -7.56 3.53
C ILE A 105 12.42 -8.67 4.46
N ILE A 106 11.64 -8.97 5.48
CA ILE A 106 12.02 -9.96 6.48
C ILE A 106 12.09 -11.36 5.88
N GLU A 107 11.16 -11.69 4.99
CA GLU A 107 11.09 -13.01 4.36
C GLU A 107 12.17 -13.23 3.32
N GLU A 108 12.36 -12.24 2.44
CA GLU A 108 13.22 -12.41 1.27
C GLU A 108 14.71 -12.38 1.60
N ARG A 109 15.16 -11.45 2.39
CA ARG A 109 16.57 -11.26 2.74
C ARG A 109 17.50 -10.96 1.56
N ASP A 110 17.02 -11.09 0.33
CA ASP A 110 17.76 -10.79 -0.88
C ASP A 110 17.28 -9.44 -1.43
N PRO A 111 18.08 -8.38 -1.29
CA PRO A 111 17.63 -7.05 -1.73
C PRO A 111 17.29 -6.98 -3.20
N ILE A 112 18.01 -7.69 -4.04
CA ILE A 112 17.78 -7.67 -5.48
C ILE A 112 16.45 -8.34 -5.80
N SER A 113 16.23 -9.51 -5.24
CA SER A 113 14.99 -10.25 -5.42
C SER A 113 13.79 -9.43 -4.96
N PHE A 114 13.93 -8.78 -3.82
CA PHE A 114 12.92 -7.92 -3.23
C PHE A 114 12.51 -6.77 -4.18
N LEU A 115 13.49 -6.07 -4.75
CA LEU A 115 13.20 -4.97 -5.67
C LEU A 115 12.48 -5.44 -6.93
N TRP A 116 12.88 -6.59 -7.46
CA TRP A 116 12.26 -7.16 -8.63
C TRP A 116 10.81 -7.57 -8.38
N ASP A 117 10.54 -8.12 -7.22
CA ASP A 117 9.18 -8.55 -6.87
C ASP A 117 8.22 -7.38 -6.80
N MET A 118 8.68 -6.21 -6.39
CA MET A 118 7.86 -5.00 -6.37
C MET A 118 7.44 -4.55 -7.76
N GLU A 119 8.27 -4.75 -8.75
CA GLU A 119 8.00 -4.29 -10.11
C GLU A 119 7.09 -5.23 -10.88
N ARG A 120 6.92 -6.45 -10.41
CA ARG A 120 6.10 -7.42 -11.12
C ARG A 120 4.62 -7.14 -10.91
N PRO A 121 3.83 -7.14 -11.99
CA PRO A 121 2.39 -7.15 -11.83
C PRO A 121 1.99 -8.43 -11.11
N ALA A 122 1.03 -8.29 -10.24
CA ALA A 122 0.55 -9.42 -9.47
C ALA A 122 -0.08 -10.49 -10.36
#